data_c76be5a725fd61f0d360c6f5790d075b
#
_entry.id   c76be5a725fd61f0d360c6f5790d075b
#
_cell.length_a   1.000
_cell.length_b   1.000
_cell.length_c   1.000
_cell.angle_alpha   90.00
_cell.angle_beta   90.00
_cell.angle_gamma   90.00
#
_symmetry.space_group_name_H-M   'P 1'
#
loop_
_entity.id
_entity.type
_entity.pdbx_description
1 polymer ?
#
loop_
_entity_poly.entity_id
_entity_poly.type
_entity_poly.pdbx_seq_one_letter_code
_entity_poly.pdbx_strand_id
1 'polypeptide(L)'
;SPSKVTFSASNIFANMFILSFDLQSNNYSDGSFKSDFGDSYSVLNTSINENLKNTLDYSIGSELRLKSFSIRAGIKKLENPYKISSEYLSSKSFGLGYDFGSSTLDLGFQLIDKNYNYQFFDTGFTEIAQIKNKNFRTTLTYNIIF
;
A
#
# COMPACT_ATOMS: atom_id res chain seq x y z
N SER A 1 -4.29 1.79 19.21
CA SER A 1 -4.07 1.61 17.76
C SER A 1 -3.99 0.12 17.42
N PRO A 2 -4.38 -0.32 16.23
CA PRO A 2 -4.25 -1.72 15.83
C PRO A 2 -2.79 -2.15 15.83
N SER A 3 -2.54 -3.40 16.20
CA SER A 3 -1.19 -3.97 16.15
C SER A 3 -0.78 -4.22 14.70
N LYS A 4 0.51 -4.04 14.43
CA LYS A 4 1.08 -4.17 13.10
C LYS A 4 2.36 -5.00 13.19
N VAL A 5 2.46 -6.02 12.35
CA VAL A 5 3.68 -6.82 12.18
C VAL A 5 4.12 -6.72 10.74
N THR A 6 5.40 -6.42 10.53
CA THR A 6 5.98 -6.34 9.19
C THR A 6 7.16 -7.30 9.10
N PHE A 7 7.17 -8.10 8.05
CA PHE A 7 8.31 -8.92 7.63
C PHE A 7 8.86 -8.35 6.33
N SER A 8 10.15 -8.01 6.32
CA SER A 8 10.85 -7.49 5.15
C SER A 8 12.07 -8.34 4.85
N ALA A 9 12.26 -8.68 3.58
CA ALA A 9 13.42 -9.41 3.10
C ALA A 9 13.94 -8.75 1.83
N SER A 10 15.26 -8.65 1.69
CA SER A 10 15.90 -8.17 0.48
C SER A 10 17.18 -8.96 0.22
N ASN A 11 17.45 -9.21 -1.05
CA ASN A 11 18.68 -9.88 -1.47
C ASN A 11 19.27 -9.19 -2.70
N ILE A 12 20.61 -9.21 -2.77
CA ILE A 12 21.38 -8.66 -3.88
C ILE A 12 22.09 -9.82 -4.59
N PHE A 13 21.81 -9.99 -5.86
CA PHE A 13 22.38 -11.02 -6.71
C PHE A 13 23.43 -10.41 -7.64
N ALA A 14 24.61 -11.03 -7.71
CA ALA A 14 25.70 -10.63 -8.59
C ALA A 14 26.06 -9.13 -8.53
N ASN A 15 25.84 -8.46 -7.42
CA ASN A 15 26.04 -7.02 -7.21
C ASN A 15 25.28 -6.10 -8.19
N MET A 16 24.31 -6.63 -8.93
CA MET A 16 23.59 -5.89 -9.96
C MET A 16 22.06 -6.02 -9.89
N PHE A 17 21.55 -7.09 -9.33
CA PHE A 17 20.10 -7.31 -9.23
C PHE A 17 19.67 -7.34 -7.76
N ILE A 18 18.73 -6.49 -7.42
CA ILE A 18 18.14 -6.40 -6.09
C ILE A 18 16.70 -6.89 -6.18
N LEU A 19 16.30 -7.77 -5.28
CA LEU A 19 14.92 -8.20 -5.08
C LEU A 19 14.53 -7.90 -3.64
N SER A 20 13.40 -7.23 -3.44
CA SER A 20 12.85 -6.93 -2.13
C SER A 20 11.41 -7.41 -2.01
N PHE A 21 11.04 -7.82 -0.82
CA PHE A 21 9.71 -8.29 -0.48
C PHE A 21 9.33 -7.77 0.90
N ASP A 22 8.14 -7.20 1.03
CA ASP A 22 7.54 -6.81 2.30
C ASP A 22 6.17 -7.47 2.45
N LEU A 23 5.91 -7.98 3.63
CA LEU A 23 4.64 -8.53 4.05
C LEU A 23 4.24 -7.86 5.35
N GLN A 24 3.05 -7.24 5.38
CA GLN A 24 2.56 -6.53 6.54
C GLN A 24 1.19 -7.05 6.94
N SER A 25 1.10 -7.56 8.16
CA SER A 25 -0.16 -7.93 8.79
C SER A 25 -0.61 -6.81 9.71
N ASN A 26 -1.84 -6.34 9.53
CA ASN A 26 -2.47 -5.34 10.38
C ASN A 26 -3.68 -5.96 11.06
N ASN A 27 -3.70 -5.91 12.39
CA ASN A 27 -4.77 -6.48 13.19
C ASN A 27 -5.76 -5.36 13.57
N TYR A 28 -6.73 -5.08 12.69
CA TYR A 28 -7.73 -4.04 12.93
C TYR A 28 -8.89 -4.53 13.79
N SER A 29 -9.24 -5.81 13.74
CA SER A 29 -10.38 -6.37 14.47
C SER A 29 -10.20 -6.35 15.99
N ASP A 30 -8.95 -6.38 16.47
CA ASP A 30 -8.63 -6.38 17.90
C ASP A 30 -8.47 -4.96 18.47
N GLY A 31 -8.72 -3.94 17.66
CA GLY A 31 -8.75 -2.55 18.11
C GLY A 31 -9.81 -2.36 19.20
N SER A 32 -9.45 -1.74 20.32
CA SER A 32 -10.39 -1.44 21.39
C SER A 32 -10.16 -0.07 21.99
N PHE A 33 -11.25 0.60 22.35
CA PHE A 33 -11.24 1.79 23.21
C PHE A 33 -11.28 1.35 24.67
N LYS A 34 -10.43 1.95 25.47
CA LYS A 34 -10.40 1.80 26.94
C LYS A 34 -10.68 3.16 27.57
N SER A 35 -11.43 3.18 28.64
CA SER A 35 -11.67 4.39 29.44
C SER A 35 -10.94 4.28 30.77
N ASP A 36 -10.26 5.36 31.14
CA ASP A 36 -9.67 5.50 32.47
C ASP A 36 -10.69 6.07 33.50
N PHE A 37 -11.88 6.49 33.02
CA PHE A 37 -12.91 7.17 33.83
C PHE A 37 -14.21 6.38 34.00
N GLY A 38 -14.22 5.07 33.68
CA GLY A 38 -15.35 4.18 33.89
C GLY A 38 -16.43 4.18 32.79
N ASP A 39 -16.25 4.94 31.71
CA ASP A 39 -17.16 4.92 30.56
C ASP A 39 -17.06 3.57 29.82
N SER A 40 -18.20 3.02 29.41
CA SER A 40 -18.24 1.77 28.67
C SER A 40 -18.22 2.01 27.17
N TYR A 41 -17.15 1.58 26.50
CA TYR A 41 -17.06 1.56 25.03
C TYR A 41 -17.43 0.20 24.42
N SER A 42 -18.19 -0.60 25.14
CA SER A 42 -18.53 -1.98 24.69
C SER A 42 -19.21 -2.02 23.32
N VAL A 43 -20.15 -1.13 23.05
CA VAL A 43 -20.86 -1.05 21.77
C VAL A 43 -19.91 -0.68 20.62
N LEU A 44 -19.01 0.30 20.85
CA LEU A 44 -18.01 0.69 19.84
C LEU A 44 -17.00 -0.43 19.58
N ASN A 45 -16.56 -1.11 20.63
CA ASN A 45 -15.62 -2.23 20.52
C ASN A 45 -16.26 -3.43 19.79
N THR A 46 -17.52 -3.73 20.06
CA THR A 46 -18.29 -4.73 19.30
C THR A 46 -18.39 -4.33 17.83
N SER A 47 -18.73 -3.08 17.54
CA SER A 47 -18.82 -2.59 16.17
C SER A 47 -17.48 -2.66 15.41
N ILE A 48 -16.35 -2.41 16.08
CA ILE A 48 -15.02 -2.58 15.49
C ILE A 48 -14.80 -4.04 15.11
N ASN A 49 -15.03 -4.96 16.04
CA ASN A 49 -14.83 -6.40 15.82
C ASN A 49 -15.75 -6.95 14.72
N GLU A 50 -17.01 -6.49 14.66
CA GLU A 50 -17.98 -6.93 13.65
C GLU A 50 -17.69 -6.38 12.26
N ASN A 51 -17.24 -5.13 12.13
CA ASN A 51 -17.08 -4.46 10.85
C ASN A 51 -15.65 -4.50 10.29
N LEU A 52 -14.63 -4.69 11.14
CA LEU A 52 -13.25 -4.73 10.69
C LEU A 52 -12.68 -6.14 10.66
N LYS A 53 -11.79 -6.38 9.71
CA LYS A 53 -10.99 -7.61 9.55
C LYS A 53 -9.51 -7.28 9.59
N ASN A 54 -8.73 -8.30 9.88
CA ASN A 54 -7.28 -8.21 9.71
C ASN A 54 -6.93 -8.16 8.23
N THR A 55 -5.92 -7.40 7.89
CA THR A 55 -5.45 -7.24 6.50
C THR A 55 -4.04 -7.76 6.33
N LEU A 56 -3.77 -8.26 5.12
CA LEU A 56 -2.46 -8.67 4.68
C LEU A 56 -2.04 -7.84 3.48
N ASP A 57 -1.10 -6.93 3.71
CA ASP A 57 -0.55 -6.08 2.69
C ASP A 57 0.78 -6.64 2.20
N TYR A 58 1.06 -6.59 0.91
CA TYR A 58 2.34 -7.01 0.39
C TYR A 58 2.89 -6.06 -0.67
N SER A 59 4.22 -6.01 -0.74
CA SER A 59 4.93 -5.35 -1.83
C SER A 59 6.13 -6.18 -2.29
N ILE A 60 6.39 -6.15 -3.59
CA ILE A 60 7.55 -6.76 -4.22
C ILE A 60 8.20 -5.69 -5.07
N GLY A 61 9.50 -5.50 -4.90
CA GLY A 61 10.30 -4.57 -5.66
C GLY A 61 11.53 -5.24 -6.25
N SER A 62 11.93 -4.80 -7.42
CA SER A 62 13.17 -5.23 -8.06
C SER A 62 13.91 -4.06 -8.68
N GLU A 63 15.24 -4.14 -8.67
CA GLU A 63 16.13 -3.19 -9.33
C GLU A 63 17.25 -3.95 -10.03
N LEU A 64 17.46 -3.62 -11.30
CA LEU A 64 18.61 -4.10 -12.08
C LEU A 64 19.54 -2.91 -12.34
N ARG A 65 20.80 -3.01 -11.91
CA ARG A 65 21.85 -2.02 -12.12
C ARG A 65 22.82 -2.49 -13.20
N LEU A 66 22.89 -1.72 -14.27
CA LEU A 66 23.78 -1.98 -15.41
C LEU A 66 24.72 -0.79 -15.58
N LYS A 67 25.87 -0.83 -14.90
CA LYS A 67 26.81 0.31 -14.83
C LYS A 67 26.10 1.58 -14.33
N SER A 68 25.94 2.56 -15.22
CA SER A 68 25.26 3.83 -14.91
C SER A 68 23.74 3.76 -15.05
N PHE A 69 23.15 2.69 -15.60
CA PHE A 69 21.71 2.54 -15.76
C PHE A 69 21.10 1.73 -14.62
N SER A 70 19.94 2.13 -14.16
CA SER A 70 19.08 1.36 -13.27
C SER A 70 17.69 1.21 -13.84
N ILE A 71 17.15 -0.01 -13.76
CA ILE A 71 15.78 -0.34 -14.14
C ILE A 71 15.11 -0.88 -12.90
N ARG A 72 13.94 -0.33 -12.55
CA ARG A 72 13.19 -0.69 -11.35
C ARG A 72 11.79 -1.11 -11.73
N ALA A 73 11.27 -2.11 -11.04
CA ALA A 73 9.86 -2.52 -11.15
C ALA A 73 9.33 -2.89 -9.77
N GLY A 74 8.05 -2.65 -9.54
CA GLY A 74 7.42 -2.99 -8.27
C GLY A 74 5.92 -3.18 -8.38
N ILE A 75 5.41 -3.99 -7.48
CA ILE A 75 3.97 -4.18 -7.27
C ILE A 75 3.67 -4.05 -5.79
N LYS A 76 2.52 -3.47 -5.46
CA LYS A 76 2.02 -3.35 -4.09
C LYS A 76 0.52 -3.60 -4.07
N LYS A 77 0.06 -4.34 -3.07
CA LYS A 77 -1.37 -4.53 -2.80
C LYS A 77 -1.64 -4.25 -1.33
N LEU A 78 -2.67 -3.45 -1.08
CA LEU A 78 -3.19 -3.13 0.24
C LEU A 78 -4.64 -3.58 0.30
N GLU A 79 -5.01 -4.27 1.37
CA GLU A 79 -6.38 -4.68 1.61
C GLU A 79 -7.15 -3.65 2.42
N ASN A 80 -8.45 -3.53 2.15
CA ASN A 80 -9.33 -2.70 2.97
C ASN A 80 -9.71 -3.45 4.25
N PRO A 81 -9.61 -2.80 5.43
CA PRO A 81 -9.95 -3.44 6.70
C PRO A 81 -11.45 -3.69 6.91
N TYR A 82 -12.36 -3.08 6.15
CA TYR A 82 -13.79 -3.30 6.31
C TYR A 82 -14.24 -4.65 5.75
N LYS A 83 -14.97 -5.46 6.56
CA LYS A 83 -15.42 -6.81 6.17
C LYS A 83 -16.38 -6.82 4.98
N ILE A 84 -17.26 -5.81 4.89
CA ILE A 84 -18.28 -5.70 3.82
C ILE A 84 -17.63 -5.30 2.49
N SER A 85 -16.40 -4.85 2.52
CA SER A 85 -15.74 -4.29 1.35
C SER A 85 -14.81 -5.30 0.70
N SER A 86 -15.04 -5.59 -0.58
CA SER A 86 -14.06 -6.25 -1.46
C SER A 86 -13.02 -5.28 -2.02
N GLU A 87 -12.87 -4.12 -1.37
CA GLU A 87 -12.02 -3.05 -1.81
C GLU A 87 -10.54 -3.38 -1.62
N TYR A 88 -9.76 -2.96 -2.56
CA TYR A 88 -8.30 -3.04 -2.49
C TYR A 88 -7.67 -1.83 -3.19
N LEU A 89 -6.46 -1.52 -2.79
CA LEU A 89 -5.58 -0.63 -3.54
C LEU A 89 -4.42 -1.45 -4.08
N SER A 90 -4.26 -1.48 -5.38
CA SER A 90 -3.07 -2.05 -6.00
C SER A 90 -2.28 -0.97 -6.74
N SER A 91 -0.97 -1.12 -6.77
CA SER A 91 -0.09 -0.23 -7.49
C SER A 91 0.97 -1.05 -8.21
N LYS A 92 1.23 -0.65 -9.47
CA LYS A 92 2.33 -1.15 -10.28
C LYS A 92 3.24 0.02 -10.59
N SER A 93 4.54 -0.16 -10.44
CA SER A 93 5.52 0.87 -10.70
C SER A 93 6.62 0.37 -11.63
N PHE A 94 7.15 1.29 -12.43
CA PHE A 94 8.31 1.09 -13.27
C PHE A 94 9.18 2.34 -13.17
N GLY A 95 10.50 2.17 -13.18
CA GLY A 95 11.44 3.27 -13.09
C GLY A 95 12.69 3.03 -13.93
N LEU A 96 13.23 4.13 -14.44
CA LEU A 96 14.52 4.19 -15.11
C LEU A 96 15.38 5.22 -14.40
N GLY A 97 16.63 4.91 -14.19
CA GLY A 97 17.61 5.84 -13.59
C GLY A 97 18.90 5.86 -14.38
N TYR A 98 19.56 7.00 -14.39
CA TYR A 98 20.87 7.18 -14.95
C TYR A 98 21.78 7.94 -13.98
N ASP A 99 22.95 7.39 -13.73
CA ASP A 99 23.99 7.96 -12.86
C ASP A 99 25.09 8.58 -13.71
N PHE A 100 25.27 9.89 -13.58
CA PHE A 100 26.32 10.68 -14.22
C PHE A 100 27.60 10.77 -13.37
N GLY A 101 27.62 10.15 -12.20
CA GLY A 101 28.71 10.20 -11.22
C GLY A 101 28.50 11.29 -10.16
N SER A 102 28.40 12.56 -10.57
CA SER A 102 28.10 13.69 -9.67
C SER A 102 26.61 14.04 -9.57
N SER A 103 25.77 13.41 -10.38
CA SER A 103 24.33 13.62 -10.36
C SER A 103 23.59 12.37 -10.83
N THR A 104 22.31 12.25 -10.47
CA THR A 104 21.43 11.18 -10.94
C THR A 104 20.13 11.73 -11.51
N LEU A 105 19.63 11.11 -12.55
CA LEU A 105 18.34 11.38 -13.15
C LEU A 105 17.47 10.14 -13.08
N ASP A 106 16.31 10.26 -12.44
CA ASP A 106 15.36 9.17 -12.29
C ASP A 106 13.99 9.52 -12.88
N LEU A 107 13.44 8.61 -13.68
CA LEU A 107 12.10 8.70 -14.25
C LEU A 107 11.27 7.54 -13.71
N GLY A 108 10.17 7.86 -13.06
CA GLY A 108 9.26 6.88 -12.45
C GLY A 108 7.86 6.97 -13.02
N PHE A 109 7.23 5.81 -13.21
CA PHE A 109 5.84 5.64 -13.62
C PHE A 109 5.12 4.78 -12.58
N GLN A 110 3.92 5.17 -12.21
CA GLN A 110 3.09 4.42 -11.28
C GLN A 110 1.64 4.40 -11.77
N LEU A 111 1.08 3.20 -11.86
CA LEU A 111 -0.34 2.96 -12.05
C LEU A 111 -0.94 2.53 -10.72
N ILE A 112 -1.97 3.24 -10.27
CA ILE A 112 -2.68 2.98 -9.02
C ILE A 112 -4.12 2.64 -9.37
N ASP A 113 -4.54 1.42 -9.01
CA ASP A 113 -5.91 0.94 -9.14
C ASP A 113 -6.56 0.93 -7.74
N LYS A 114 -7.64 1.69 -7.58
CA LYS A 114 -8.50 1.67 -6.41
C LYS A 114 -9.86 1.16 -6.80
N ASN A 115 -10.36 0.18 -6.06
CA ASN A 115 -11.72 -0.29 -6.17
C ASN A 115 -12.38 -0.06 -4.82
N TYR A 116 -13.51 0.66 -4.79
CA TYR A 116 -14.26 0.92 -3.58
C TYR A 116 -15.76 0.94 -3.87
N ASN A 117 -16.53 0.55 -2.86
CA ASN A 117 -17.96 0.53 -2.91
C ASN A 117 -18.51 1.81 -2.27
N TYR A 118 -19.48 2.44 -2.90
CA TYR A 118 -20.13 3.63 -2.39
C TYR A 118 -21.63 3.48 -2.43
N GLN A 119 -22.27 3.74 -1.31
CA GLN A 119 -23.72 3.81 -1.20
C GLN A 119 -24.13 5.28 -1.25
N PHE A 120 -24.87 5.67 -2.29
CA PHE A 120 -25.27 7.06 -2.50
C PHE A 120 -26.45 7.49 -1.63
N PHE A 121 -27.29 6.54 -1.24
CA PHE A 121 -28.50 6.82 -0.47
C PHE A 121 -28.65 5.84 0.69
N ASP A 122 -28.94 6.36 1.87
CA ASP A 122 -29.16 5.54 3.07
C ASP A 122 -30.56 4.89 3.07
N THR A 123 -31.52 5.47 2.36
CA THR A 123 -32.89 5.01 2.24
C THR A 123 -33.39 5.10 0.79
N GLY A 124 -34.16 4.10 0.35
CA GLY A 124 -34.76 4.05 -1.00
C GLY A 124 -33.92 3.22 -1.96
N PHE A 125 -33.05 3.82 -2.75
CA PHE A 125 -32.14 3.10 -3.64
C PHE A 125 -30.92 2.64 -2.85
N THR A 126 -30.96 1.40 -2.38
CA THR A 126 -29.88 0.80 -1.53
C THR A 126 -28.81 0.09 -2.33
N GLU A 127 -28.82 0.19 -3.66
CA GLU A 127 -27.79 -0.44 -4.49
C GLU A 127 -26.42 0.20 -4.26
N ILE A 128 -25.44 -0.66 -4.04
CA ILE A 128 -24.05 -0.26 -3.83
C ILE A 128 -23.38 -0.05 -5.18
N ALA A 129 -22.95 1.17 -5.46
CA ALA A 129 -22.15 1.46 -6.64
C ALA A 129 -20.69 1.06 -6.44
N GLN A 130 -20.17 0.24 -7.35
CA GLN A 130 -18.75 -0.09 -7.39
C GLN A 130 -18.00 0.97 -8.21
N ILE A 131 -17.12 1.72 -7.56
CA ILE A 131 -16.31 2.76 -8.19
C ILE A 131 -14.90 2.22 -8.41
N LYS A 132 -14.48 2.19 -9.69
CA LYS A 132 -13.10 1.84 -10.08
C LYS A 132 -12.36 3.11 -10.49
N ASN A 133 -11.31 3.44 -9.75
CA ASN A 133 -10.49 4.60 -10.03
C ASN A 133 -9.09 4.13 -10.43
N LYS A 134 -8.61 4.58 -11.60
CA LYS A 134 -7.26 4.32 -12.10
C LYS A 134 -6.52 5.63 -12.23
N ASN A 135 -5.45 5.76 -11.49
CA ASN A 135 -4.58 6.92 -11.52
C ASN A 135 -3.22 6.56 -12.10
N PHE A 136 -2.74 7.38 -13.00
CA PHE A 136 -1.38 7.31 -13.53
C PHE A 136 -0.57 8.47 -12.98
N ARG A 137 0.64 8.19 -12.47
CA ARG A 137 1.59 9.19 -11.97
C ARG A 137 2.92 9.03 -12.68
N THR A 138 3.47 10.13 -13.13
CA THR A 138 4.86 10.23 -13.63
C THR A 138 5.65 11.13 -12.70
N THR A 139 6.87 10.72 -12.36
CA THR A 139 7.77 11.49 -11.50
C THR A 139 9.15 11.58 -12.19
N LEU A 140 9.70 12.76 -12.26
CA LEU A 140 11.07 13.02 -12.70
C LEU A 140 11.84 13.59 -11.52
N THR A 141 12.97 12.97 -11.19
CA THR A 141 13.82 13.39 -10.07
C THR A 141 15.25 13.61 -10.59
N TYR A 142 15.83 14.75 -10.24
CA TYR A 142 17.23 15.04 -10.49
C TYR A 142 17.92 15.34 -9.18
N ASN A 143 18.97 14.57 -8.86
CA ASN A 143 19.75 14.72 -7.64
C ASN A 143 21.17 15.17 -8.00
N ILE A 144 21.71 16.10 -7.24
CA ILE A 144 23.09 16.60 -7.37
C ILE A 144 23.82 16.21 -6.08
N ILE A 145 25.02 15.64 -6.22
CA ILE A 145 25.89 15.27 -5.11
C ILE A 145 26.99 16.34 -5.03
N PHE A 146 27.05 17.07 -3.93
CA PHE A 146 28.04 18.13 -3.68
C PHE A 146 29.25 17.60 -2.91
#